data_041f88a646f2224019f19441dd00ed22
#
_entry.id   041f88a646f2224019f19441dd00ed22
#
_cell.length_a   1.000
_cell.length_b   1.000
_cell.length_c   1.000
_cell.angle_alpha   90.00
_cell.angle_beta   90.00
_cell.angle_gamma   90.00
#
_symmetry.space_group_name_H-M   'P 1'
#
loop_
_entity.id
_entity.type
_entity.pdbx_description
1 polymer ?
#
loop_
_entity_poly.entity_id
_entity_poly.type
_entity_poly.pdbx_seq_one_letter_code
_entity_poly.pdbx_strand_id
1 'polypeptide(L)' 'MSKSNDRMVYQRGTEWVNKANGNSTASSIHSTQRDAINSARTMLKNSGGGELTIKGTNQLIRQKDTISPGT' A
#
# COMPACT_ATOMS: atom_id res chain seq x y z
N MET A 1 -10.08 -12.29 -14.80
CA MET A 1 -9.35 -11.91 -14.41
C MET A 1 -9.18 -11.75 -13.20
N SER A 2 -8.43 -11.92 -12.69
CA SER A 2 -8.31 -11.79 -11.41
C SER A 2 -8.04 -10.47 -11.03
N LYS A 3 -8.44 -10.15 -9.94
CA LYS A 3 -8.23 -8.99 -9.50
C LYS A 3 -7.28 -8.99 -8.51
N SER A 4 -6.45 -8.21 -8.59
CA SER A 4 -5.41 -8.09 -7.64
C SER A 4 -5.83 -7.24 -6.47
N ASN A 5 -5.45 -7.65 -5.29
CA ASN A 5 -5.63 -6.84 -4.10
C ASN A 5 -4.38 -6.02 -3.81
N ASP A 6 -3.42 -6.03 -4.72
CA ASP A 6 -2.14 -5.40 -4.50
C ASP A 6 -2.28 -3.91 -4.23
N ARG A 7 -1.41 -3.39 -3.40
CA ARG A 7 -1.43 -2.00 -3.01
C ARG A 7 -0.05 -1.39 -3.13
N MET A 8 -0.03 -0.06 -3.13
CA MET A 8 1.21 0.69 -3.20
C MET A 8 1.20 1.79 -2.15
N VAL A 9 2.34 1.98 -1.50
CA VAL A 9 2.56 3.10 -0.60
C VAL A 9 3.62 3.98 -1.23
N TYR A 10 3.34 5.28 -1.34
CA TYR A 10 4.27 6.23 -1.93
C TYR A 10 4.07 7.61 -1.32
N GLN A 11 5.07 8.45 -1.50
CA GLN A 11 5.02 9.82 -0.98
C GLN A 11 4.47 10.75 -2.06
N ARG A 12 3.60 11.65 -1.64
CA ARG A 12 3.07 12.69 -2.52
C ARG A 12 3.14 14.00 -1.75
N GLY A 13 4.09 14.86 -2.12
CA GLY A 13 4.36 16.06 -1.34
C GLY A 13 4.89 15.68 0.04
N THR A 14 4.21 16.11 1.08
CA THR A 14 4.59 15.77 2.45
C THR A 14 3.74 14.63 3.02
N GLU A 15 2.89 14.02 2.19
CA GLU A 15 1.98 12.97 2.63
C GLU A 15 2.42 11.63 2.11
N TRP A 16 2.01 10.58 2.81
CA TRP A 16 2.21 9.21 2.37
C TRP A 16 0.87 8.60 2.02
N VAL A 17 0.79 8.03 0.83
CA VAL A 17 -0.46 7.55 0.25
C VAL A 17 -0.49 6.03 0.24
N ASN A 18 -1.63 5.46 0.63
CA ASN A 18 -1.93 4.05 0.51
C ASN A 18 -3.01 3.92 -0.55
N LYS A 19 -2.68 3.26 -1.66
CA LYS A 19 -3.60 3.16 -2.78
C LYS A 19 -3.62 1.74 -3.32
N ALA A 20 -4.81 1.25 -3.66
CA ALA A 20 -4.93 -0.03 -4.34
C ALA A 20 -4.49 0.14 -5.78
N ASN A 21 -3.74 -0.84 -6.29
CA ASN A 21 -3.31 -0.79 -7.68
C ASN A 21 -4.54 -0.81 -8.60
N GLY A 22 -4.51 0.03 -9.60
CA GLY A 22 -5.62 0.13 -10.52
C GLY A 22 -6.68 1.14 -10.11
N ASN A 23 -6.67 1.62 -8.87
CA ASN A 23 -7.59 2.67 -8.46
C ASN A 23 -6.98 4.03 -8.71
N SER A 24 -7.82 4.99 -9.03
CA SER A 24 -7.36 6.37 -9.22
C SER A 24 -7.38 7.17 -7.93
N THR A 25 -8.03 6.64 -6.90
CA THR A 25 -8.21 7.36 -5.63
C THR A 25 -7.46 6.65 -4.53
N ALA A 26 -6.79 7.42 -3.68
CA ALA A 26 -6.11 6.86 -2.51
C ALA A 26 -7.12 6.28 -1.53
N SER A 27 -6.77 5.14 -0.93
CA SER A 27 -7.60 4.56 0.12
C SER A 27 -7.44 5.33 1.42
N SER A 28 -6.22 5.79 1.71
CA SER A 28 -5.97 6.57 2.91
C SER A 28 -4.69 7.38 2.72
N ILE A 29 -4.56 8.44 3.48
CA ILE A 29 -3.43 9.34 3.43
C ILE A 29 -2.92 9.53 4.86
N HIS A 30 -1.61 9.50 5.01
CA HIS A 30 -0.97 9.53 6.33
C HIS A 30 0.18 10.51 6.34
N SER A 31 0.62 10.89 7.52
CA SER A 31 1.73 11.82 7.65
C SER A 31 3.09 11.11 7.63
N THR A 32 3.12 9.79 7.79
CA THR A 32 4.37 9.04 7.79
C THR A 32 4.26 7.81 6.92
N GLN A 33 5.40 7.36 6.42
CA GLN A 33 5.47 6.12 5.65
C GLN A 33 5.01 4.93 6.49
N ARG A 34 5.42 4.89 7.73
CA ARG A 34 5.09 3.78 8.61
C ARG A 34 3.58 3.63 8.79
N ASP A 35 2.88 4.73 9.00
CA ASP A 35 1.44 4.68 9.17
C ASP A 35 0.75 4.23 7.89
N ALA A 36 1.23 4.70 6.74
CA ALA A 36 0.67 4.28 5.46
C ALA A 36 0.89 2.78 5.23
N ILE A 37 2.08 2.28 5.57
CA ILE A 37 2.40 0.86 5.43
C ILE A 37 1.50 0.03 6.33
N ASN A 38 1.33 0.44 7.58
CA ASN A 38 0.49 -0.30 8.52
C ASN A 38 -0.96 -0.35 8.06
N SER A 39 -1.46 0.75 7.54
CA SER A 39 -2.81 0.80 7.00
C SER A 39 -2.96 -0.13 5.80
N ALA A 40 -1.99 -0.10 4.90
CA ALA A 40 -2.03 -0.95 3.71
C ALA A 40 -1.98 -2.42 4.08
N ARG A 41 -1.14 -2.78 5.05
CA ARG A 41 -1.05 -4.17 5.51
C ARG A 41 -2.37 -4.65 6.09
N THR A 42 -3.00 -3.81 6.91
CA THR A 42 -4.28 -4.17 7.52
C THR A 42 -5.34 -4.39 6.44
N MET A 43 -5.39 -3.50 5.46
CA MET A 43 -6.35 -3.65 4.38
C MET A 43 -6.10 -4.91 3.55
N LEU A 44 -4.84 -5.23 3.29
CA LEU A 44 -4.52 -6.46 2.56
C LEU A 44 -4.89 -7.69 3.35
N LYS A 45 -4.62 -7.72 4.65
CA LYS A 45 -5.00 -8.86 5.48
C LYS A 45 -6.51 -9.07 5.44
N ASN A 46 -7.26 -7.98 5.49
CA ASN A 46 -8.72 -8.06 5.53
C ASN A 46 -9.34 -8.42 4.18
N SER A 47 -8.61 -8.22 3.10
CA SER A 47 -9.14 -8.46 1.77
C SER A 47 -8.59 -9.74 1.13
N GLY A 48 -7.94 -10.59 1.89
CA GLY A 48 -7.47 -11.86 1.39
C GLY A 48 -5.99 -11.92 1.06
N GLY A 49 -5.24 -10.91 1.44
CA GLY A 49 -3.81 -10.87 1.18
C GLY A 49 -3.48 -10.25 -0.17
N GLY A 50 -2.21 -10.12 -0.46
CA GLY A 50 -1.74 -9.57 -1.70
C GLY A 50 -0.34 -9.00 -1.55
N GLU A 51 0.13 -8.31 -2.57
CA GLU A 51 1.46 -7.75 -2.57
C GLU A 51 1.42 -6.25 -2.25
N LEU A 52 2.31 -5.83 -1.39
CA LEU A 52 2.45 -4.43 -1.03
C LEU A 52 3.77 -3.91 -1.58
N THR A 53 3.69 -2.91 -2.45
CA THR A 53 4.87 -2.24 -3.00
C THR A 53 5.07 -0.93 -2.24
N ILE A 54 6.28 -0.71 -1.73
CA ILE A 54 6.58 0.48 -0.96
C ILE A 54 7.65 1.27 -1.71
N LYS A 55 7.35 2.53 -2.01
CA LYS A 55 8.30 3.43 -2.63
C LYS A 55 8.92 4.33 -1.57
N GLY A 56 10.18 4.66 -1.77
CA GLY A 56 10.87 5.60 -0.91
C GLY A 56 10.57 7.05 -1.28
N THR A 57 11.25 7.97 -0.62
CA THR A 57 11.06 9.40 -0.86
C THR A 57 11.48 9.81 -2.27
N ASN A 58 12.33 9.02 -2.91
CA ASN A 58 12.77 9.28 -4.29
C ASN A 58 11.84 8.66 -5.33
N GLN A 59 10.69 8.15 -4.92
CA GLN A 59 9.69 7.53 -5.80
C GLN A 59 10.15 6.22 -6.44
N LEU A 60 11.26 5.67 -6.01
CA LEU A 60 11.71 4.36 -6.48
C LEU A 60 11.23 3.29 -5.53
N ILE A 61 10.99 2.09 -6.07
CA ILE A 61 10.56 0.96 -5.26
C ILE A 61 11.67 0.62 -4.27
N ARG A 62 11.32 0.67 -2.98
CA ARG A 62 12.24 0.38 -1.91
C ARG A 62 12.08 -1.05 -1.41
N GLN A 63 10.85 -1.56 -1.43
CA GLN A 63 10.56 -2.84 -0.82
C GLN A 63 9.25 -3.39 -1.39
N LYS A 64 9.17 -4.70 -1.50
CA LYS A 64 7.93 -5.38 -1.80
C LYS A 64 7.71 -6.46 -0.76
N ASP A 65 6.52 -6.48 -0.19
CA ASP A 65 6.14 -7.49 0.81
C ASP A 65 4.94 -8.25 0.33
N THR A 66 4.93 -9.54 0.59
CA THR A 66 3.74 -10.36 0.37
C THR A 66 3.01 -10.47 1.70
N ILE A 67 1.77 -10.05 1.73
CA ILE A 67 0.96 -10.04 2.93
C ILE A 67 0.01 -11.22 2.88
N SER A 68 0.07 -12.07 3.89
CA SER A 68 -0.84 -13.21 3.99
C SER A 68 -2.20 -12.75 4.49
N PRO A 69 -3.27 -13.45 4.12
CA PRO A 69 -4.58 -13.12 4.66
C PRO A 69 -4.57 -13.21 6.17
N GLY A 70 -5.25 -12.27 6.81
CA GLY A 70 -5.47 -12.34 8.22
C GLY A 70 -6.54 -13.36 8.54
N THR A 71 -6.42 -14.05 9.65
CA THR A 71 -7.42 -15.06 10.02
C THR A 71 -7.98 -14.83 11.39
#